data_d32ed8935b05d7fdbb540e45a55ffb34
#
_entry.id   d32ed8935b05d7fdbb540e45a55ffb34
#
_cell.length_a   1.000
_cell.length_b   1.000
_cell.length_c   1.000
_cell.angle_alpha   90.00
_cell.angle_beta   90.00
_cell.angle_gamma   90.00
#
_symmetry.space_group_name_H-M   'P 1'
#
loop_
_entity.id
_entity.type
_entity.pdbx_description
1 polymer ?
#
loop_
_entity_poly.entity_id
_entity_poly.type
_entity_poly.pdbx_seq_one_letter_code
_entity_poly.pdbx_strand_id
1 'polypeptide(L)'
;MYDAMRREEDVMSTYKVIEVIGTSATSWEDAAAQAIKTAGETLHDLRVAEVVKQDIHLDEGGGITFRTKLELSFKYEHEHEHER
;
A
#
# COMPACT_ATOMS: atom_id res chain seq x y z
N MET A 1 -10.47 9.23 27.41
CA MET A 1 -11.44 8.35 27.54
C MET A 1 -11.98 7.93 26.26
N TYR A 2 -12.53 8.78 25.47
CA TYR A 2 -13.03 8.31 24.29
C TYR A 2 -11.93 7.82 23.37
N ASP A 3 -10.73 8.28 23.57
CA ASP A 3 -9.60 7.78 22.85
C ASP A 3 -9.34 6.35 23.18
N ALA A 4 -9.51 6.00 24.41
CA ALA A 4 -9.30 4.63 24.83
C ALA A 4 -10.27 3.70 24.12
N MET A 5 -11.48 4.13 23.94
CA MET A 5 -12.41 3.32 23.26
C MET A 5 -12.02 3.14 21.82
N ARG A 6 -11.58 4.19 21.20
CA ARG A 6 -11.17 4.09 19.85
C ARG A 6 -9.96 3.23 19.68
N ARG A 7 -9.04 3.33 20.62
CA ARG A 7 -7.86 2.52 20.58
C ARG A 7 -8.20 1.06 20.74
N GLU A 8 -9.17 0.77 21.54
CA GLU A 8 -9.57 -0.58 21.72
C GLU A 8 -10.07 -1.17 20.44
N GLU A 9 -10.82 -0.41 19.68
CA GLU A 9 -11.28 -0.85 18.41
C GLU A 9 -10.12 -1.11 17.48
N ASP A 10 -9.14 -0.23 17.47
CA ASP A 10 -7.99 -0.40 16.61
C ASP A 10 -7.17 -1.61 17.00
N VAL A 11 -7.01 -1.82 18.27
CA VAL A 11 -6.23 -2.93 18.75
C VAL A 11 -6.85 -4.25 18.35
N MET A 12 -8.16 -4.29 18.26
CA MET A 12 -8.82 -5.52 17.91
C MET A 12 -8.92 -5.72 16.41
N SER A 13 -8.42 -4.78 15.64
CA SER A 13 -8.48 -4.90 14.20
C SER A 13 -7.31 -5.72 13.68
N THR A 14 -7.52 -6.33 12.56
CA THR A 14 -6.48 -7.09 11.91
C THR A 14 -6.20 -6.45 10.56
N TYR A 15 -4.93 -6.33 10.23
CA TYR A 15 -4.54 -5.75 8.97
C TYR A 15 -3.82 -6.77 8.12
N LYS A 16 -3.98 -6.66 6.83
CA LYS A 16 -3.28 -7.50 5.89
C LYS A 16 -2.27 -6.62 5.18
N VAL A 17 -1.10 -7.15 4.89
CA VAL A 17 -0.03 -6.38 4.27
C VAL A 17 0.40 -7.11 3.01
N ILE A 18 0.54 -6.36 1.92
CA ILE A 18 1.09 -6.92 0.70
C ILE A 18 2.17 -6.00 0.20
N GLU A 19 3.07 -6.52 -0.61
CA GLU A 19 4.12 -5.73 -1.22
C GLU A 19 3.83 -5.56 -2.69
N VAL A 20 4.06 -4.35 -3.19
CA VAL A 20 3.93 -4.07 -4.60
C VAL A 20 5.09 -3.19 -5.03
N ILE A 21 5.38 -3.19 -6.31
CA ILE A 21 6.40 -2.31 -6.86
C ILE A 21 5.75 -1.50 -7.97
N GLY A 22 5.84 -0.19 -7.87
CA GLY A 22 5.41 0.69 -8.93
C GLY A 22 6.61 1.14 -9.73
N THR A 23 6.37 1.48 -10.98
CA THR A 23 7.43 1.97 -11.84
C THR A 23 6.96 3.24 -12.53
N SER A 24 7.92 4.07 -12.90
CA SER A 24 7.62 5.32 -13.57
C SER A 24 8.85 5.81 -14.30
N ALA A 25 8.66 6.45 -15.43
CA ALA A 25 9.74 7.09 -16.13
C ALA A 25 10.02 8.48 -15.56
N THR A 26 9.20 8.95 -14.65
CA THR A 26 9.24 10.33 -14.18
C THR A 26 9.86 10.49 -12.80
N SER A 27 9.42 9.73 -11.84
CA SER A 27 9.89 9.92 -10.46
C SER A 27 9.46 8.75 -9.59
N TRP A 28 10.09 8.66 -8.41
CA TRP A 28 9.70 7.65 -7.42
C TRP A 28 8.32 7.95 -6.87
N GLU A 29 7.99 9.22 -6.72
CA GLU A 29 6.67 9.57 -6.21
C GLU A 29 5.59 9.15 -7.20
N ASP A 30 5.85 9.34 -8.49
CA ASP A 30 4.89 8.91 -9.49
C ASP A 30 4.79 7.39 -9.50
N ALA A 31 5.91 6.71 -9.33
CA ALA A 31 5.91 5.26 -9.27
C ALA A 31 5.06 4.78 -8.10
N ALA A 32 5.20 5.43 -6.95
CA ALA A 32 4.39 5.06 -5.78
C ALA A 32 2.92 5.31 -6.02
N ALA A 33 2.58 6.45 -6.61
CA ALA A 33 1.19 6.78 -6.87
C ALA A 33 0.57 5.80 -7.85
N GLN A 34 1.33 5.37 -8.86
CA GLN A 34 0.82 4.38 -9.81
C GLN A 34 0.52 3.06 -9.11
N ALA A 35 1.41 2.64 -8.22
CA ALA A 35 1.22 1.38 -7.51
C ALA A 35 -0.03 1.44 -6.63
N ILE A 36 -0.21 2.56 -5.93
CA ILE A 36 -1.35 2.72 -5.05
C ILE A 36 -2.64 2.73 -5.86
N LYS A 37 -2.63 3.44 -6.97
CA LYS A 37 -3.80 3.53 -7.79
C LYS A 37 -4.19 2.15 -8.33
N THR A 38 -3.22 1.41 -8.83
CA THR A 38 -3.48 0.10 -9.38
C THR A 38 -3.99 -0.85 -8.30
N ALA A 39 -3.35 -0.84 -7.13
CA ALA A 39 -3.79 -1.71 -6.05
C ALA A 39 -5.19 -1.34 -5.59
N GLY A 40 -5.50 -0.05 -5.58
CA GLY A 40 -6.80 0.40 -5.12
C GLY A 40 -7.95 -0.01 -6.02
N GLU A 41 -7.64 -0.42 -7.24
CA GLU A 41 -8.69 -0.85 -8.15
C GLU A 41 -9.31 -2.16 -7.71
N THR A 42 -8.57 -2.98 -7.01
CA THR A 42 -9.09 -4.27 -6.57
C THR A 42 -9.10 -4.44 -5.07
N LEU A 43 -8.38 -3.62 -4.34
CA LEU A 43 -8.30 -3.76 -2.88
C LEU A 43 -9.11 -2.66 -2.22
N HIS A 44 -9.79 -3.02 -1.16
CA HIS A 44 -10.60 -2.07 -0.43
C HIS A 44 -9.95 -1.76 0.90
N ASP A 45 -10.27 -0.62 1.43
CA ASP A 45 -9.80 -0.22 2.77
C ASP A 45 -8.30 -0.14 2.89
N LEU A 46 -7.65 0.33 1.83
CA LEU A 46 -6.25 0.63 1.94
C LEU A 46 -6.08 1.74 2.96
N ARG A 47 -5.20 1.53 3.93
CA ARG A 47 -5.02 2.48 5.01
C ARG A 47 -3.65 3.10 5.05
N VAL A 48 -2.62 2.33 4.75
CA VAL A 48 -1.26 2.81 4.85
C VAL A 48 -0.46 2.27 3.69
N ALA A 49 0.39 3.11 3.13
CA ALA A 49 1.35 2.70 2.12
C ALA A 49 2.71 3.16 2.59
N GLU A 50 3.57 2.22 2.89
CA GLU A 50 4.90 2.54 3.38
C GLU A 50 5.90 2.32 2.27
N VAL A 51 6.72 3.33 2.00
CA VAL A 51 7.79 3.20 1.01
C VAL A 51 8.93 2.47 1.69
N VAL A 52 9.24 1.28 1.19
CA VAL A 52 10.30 0.51 1.82
C VAL A 52 11.58 0.51 1.01
N LYS A 53 11.51 0.84 -0.27
CA LYS A 53 12.72 0.83 -1.07
C LYS A 53 12.49 1.64 -2.34
N GLN A 54 13.52 2.34 -2.76
CA GLN A 54 13.50 3.06 -4.02
C GLN A 54 14.75 2.67 -4.77
N ASP A 55 14.60 2.33 -6.04
CA ASP A 55 15.77 2.04 -6.83
C ASP A 55 15.51 2.46 -8.27
N ILE A 56 16.50 2.25 -9.12
CA ILE A 56 16.41 2.65 -10.51
C ILE A 56 16.81 1.44 -11.35
N HIS A 57 15.96 1.14 -12.30
CA HIS A 57 16.27 0.11 -13.29
C HIS A 57 16.95 0.79 -14.45
N LEU A 58 18.09 0.27 -14.82
CA LEU A 58 18.84 0.82 -15.94
C LEU A 58 18.42 0.07 -17.19
N ASP A 59 17.74 0.79 -18.08
CA ASP A 59 17.17 0.16 -19.26
C ASP A 59 18.21 0.00 -20.34
N GLU A 60 18.01 -0.98 -21.18
CA GLU A 60 18.87 -1.08 -22.34
C GLU A 60 18.62 0.13 -23.20
N GLY A 61 19.65 0.65 -23.79
CA GLY A 61 19.48 1.84 -24.59
C GLY A 61 19.66 3.13 -23.82
N GLY A 62 19.92 3.03 -22.52
CA GLY A 62 20.30 4.21 -21.77
C GLY A 62 19.22 4.91 -20.98
N GLY A 63 18.01 4.44 -21.06
CA GLY A 63 16.96 5.05 -20.26
C GLY A 63 16.98 4.54 -18.83
N ILE A 64 16.21 5.18 -17.97
CA ILE A 64 16.08 4.72 -16.60
C ILE A 64 14.61 4.64 -16.25
N THR A 65 14.32 3.75 -15.31
CA THR A 65 12.97 3.60 -14.79
C THR A 65 13.06 3.66 -13.28
N PHE A 66 12.30 4.58 -12.69
CA PHE A 66 12.25 4.71 -11.24
C PHE A 66 11.32 3.63 -10.69
N ARG A 67 11.76 2.95 -9.64
CA ARG A 67 10.95 1.90 -9.03
C ARG A 67 10.80 2.20 -7.56
N THR A 68 9.57 2.06 -7.05
CA THR A 68 9.28 2.24 -5.64
C THR A 68 8.59 1.00 -5.12
N LYS A 69 9.16 0.42 -4.09
CA LYS A 69 8.58 -0.75 -3.45
C LYS A 69 7.81 -0.28 -2.23
N LEU A 70 6.58 -0.74 -2.13
CA LEU A 70 5.68 -0.31 -1.07
C LEU A 70 5.12 -1.51 -0.35
N GLU A 71 4.91 -1.34 0.94
CA GLU A 71 4.09 -2.27 1.71
C GLU A 71 2.76 -1.59 1.92
N LEU A 72 1.71 -2.23 1.45
CA LEU A 72 0.36 -1.68 1.57
C LEU A 72 -0.38 -2.43 2.65
N SER A 73 -0.96 -1.68 3.58
CA SER A 73 -1.74 -2.26 4.67
C SER A 73 -3.19 -1.90 4.49
N PHE A 74 -4.05 -2.87 4.67
CA PHE A 74 -5.45 -2.57 4.63
C PHE A 74 -6.17 -3.40 5.68
N LYS A 75 -7.26 -2.87 6.14
CA LYS A 75 -7.97 -3.50 7.23
C LYS A 75 -8.62 -4.77 6.75
N TYR A 76 -8.40 -5.84 7.51
CA TYR A 76 -8.95 -7.12 7.14
C TYR A 76 -10.39 -7.17 7.59
N GLU A 77 -11.28 -7.38 6.65
CA GLU A 77 -12.66 -7.38 6.99
C GLU A 77 -13.17 -8.75 6.88
N HIS A 78 -13.28 -9.41 7.97
CA HIS A 78 -13.79 -10.72 7.88
C HIS A 78 -15.00 -10.88 8.70
N GLU A 79 -15.26 -9.93 9.49
CA GLU A 79 -16.33 -10.12 10.33
C GLU A 79 -17.56 -9.97 9.64
N HIS A 80 -17.52 -9.33 8.61
CA HIS A 80 -18.66 -9.22 8.07
C HIS A 80 -19.23 -10.38 7.71
N GLU A 81 -18.37 -10.97 7.75
CA GLU A 81 -18.83 -11.99 7.51
C GLU A 81 -19.58 -12.45 8.44
N HIS A 82 -19.56 -12.20 9.19
CA HIS A 82 -20.20 -12.69 10.04
C HIS A 82 -21.31 -12.35 10.27
N GLU A 83 -21.51 -11.93 10.05
CA GLU A 83 -22.48 -11.66 10.32
C GLU A 83 -23.31 -12.41 10.18
N ARG A 84 -23.18 -12.98 9.95
CA ARG A 84 -23.74 -13.77 9.77
C ARG A 84 -24.25 -14.35 10.16
#